data_d3c5c9988ac6dd8ea3db33744428a09d
#
_entry.id   d3c5c9988ac6dd8ea3db33744428a09d
#
_cell.length_a   1.000
_cell.length_b   1.000
_cell.length_c   1.000
_cell.angle_alpha   90.00
_cell.angle_beta   90.00
_cell.angle_gamma   90.00
#
_symmetry.space_group_name_H-M   'P 1'
#
loop_
_entity.id
_entity.type
_entity.pdbx_description
1 polymer ?
#
loop_
_entity_poly.entity_id
_entity_poly.type
_entity_poly.pdbx_seq_one_letter_code
_entity_poly.pdbx_strand_id
1 'polypeptide(L)'
;MVDTRAVVGFGGGAEAYERGRPGYPADAVAWLAERLSLVPGRTVLDLGAGTGKLSRLLVETGARVVAVEPVEEMRRLLETVTGVEALAGAAEAIPLPDASVDACTIAQAFHWFEPVVALAEIHRVLRPGSALALLWNRLDEADPLTAAFTEVLARYRAHASVGYAWSEGFDRADFFTPIELRTFANVQELDAETIADRLASESSIAVLPAEQRRQALREVRALAPKTVVLRYLTEVYVSNRRA
;
A
#
# COMPACT_ATOMS: atom_id res chain seq x y z
N MET A 1 8.33 -4.01 15.86
CA MET A 1 7.12 -4.67 16.48
C MET A 1 5.94 -4.25 15.61
N VAL A 2 5.15 -5.19 15.08
CA VAL A 2 4.01 -4.87 14.20
C VAL A 2 3.00 -4.00 14.96
N ASP A 3 2.53 -2.89 14.34
CA ASP A 3 1.52 -2.02 14.96
C ASP A 3 0.23 -2.82 15.20
N THR A 4 -0.21 -2.89 16.45
CA THR A 4 -1.41 -3.64 16.86
C THR A 4 -2.67 -3.15 16.14
N ARG A 5 -2.69 -1.87 15.71
CA ARG A 5 -3.80 -1.29 14.94
C ARG A 5 -3.87 -1.87 13.52
N ALA A 6 -2.72 -2.19 12.91
CA ALA A 6 -2.67 -2.87 11.62
C ALA A 6 -3.25 -4.28 11.75
N VAL A 7 -2.84 -5.04 12.77
CA VAL A 7 -3.33 -6.40 13.01
C VAL A 7 -4.85 -6.42 13.28
N VAL A 8 -5.35 -5.53 14.14
CA VAL A 8 -6.79 -5.46 14.47
C VAL A 8 -7.61 -4.92 13.30
N GLY A 9 -7.09 -3.94 12.56
CA GLY A 9 -7.80 -3.31 11.44
C GLY A 9 -7.93 -4.20 10.20
N PHE A 10 -6.99 -5.12 10.00
CA PHE A 10 -6.92 -5.97 8.80
C PHE A 10 -7.23 -7.44 9.05
N GLY A 11 -7.14 -7.94 10.31
CA GLY A 11 -7.31 -9.35 10.67
C GLY A 11 -8.72 -9.93 10.44
N GLY A 12 -9.75 -9.14 10.21
CA GLY A 12 -11.10 -9.64 9.89
C GLY A 12 -11.68 -9.06 8.61
N GLY A 13 -10.88 -8.33 7.82
CA GLY A 13 -11.31 -7.55 6.66
C GLY A 13 -10.49 -7.76 5.40
N ALA A 14 -9.62 -8.78 5.33
CA ALA A 14 -8.72 -8.99 4.19
C ALA A 14 -9.47 -9.14 2.85
N GLU A 15 -10.61 -9.83 2.82
CA GLU A 15 -11.43 -9.95 1.62
C GLU A 15 -12.12 -8.63 1.23
N ALA A 16 -12.66 -7.87 2.19
CA ALA A 16 -13.23 -6.57 1.94
C ALA A 16 -12.15 -5.58 1.47
N TYR A 17 -10.95 -5.67 2.05
CA TYR A 17 -9.78 -4.94 1.60
C TYR A 17 -9.43 -5.28 0.15
N GLU A 18 -9.39 -6.56 -0.19
CA GLU A 18 -9.08 -7.02 -1.55
C GLU A 18 -10.10 -6.51 -2.58
N ARG A 19 -11.39 -6.56 -2.27
CA ARG A 19 -12.44 -6.04 -3.16
C ARG A 19 -12.51 -4.52 -3.18
N GLY A 20 -12.35 -3.88 -2.02
CA GLY A 20 -12.60 -2.46 -1.85
C GLY A 20 -11.43 -1.54 -2.22
N ARG A 21 -10.19 -1.98 -2.09
CA ARG A 21 -9.04 -1.10 -2.38
C ARG A 21 -8.70 -1.05 -3.87
N PRO A 22 -8.38 0.15 -4.41
CA PRO A 22 -7.95 0.27 -5.81
C PRO A 22 -6.65 -0.48 -6.07
N GLY A 23 -6.47 -0.92 -7.32
CA GLY A 23 -5.17 -1.34 -7.84
C GLY A 23 -4.28 -0.14 -8.18
N TYR A 24 -3.25 -0.39 -8.99
CA TYR A 24 -2.33 0.64 -9.47
C TYR A 24 -2.48 0.76 -10.99
N PRO A 25 -2.42 1.98 -11.57
CA PRO A 25 -2.60 2.18 -12.99
C PRO A 25 -1.39 1.64 -13.76
N ALA A 26 -1.63 1.12 -14.96
CA ALA A 26 -0.61 0.43 -15.76
C ALA A 26 0.60 1.32 -16.10
N ASP A 27 0.38 2.59 -16.34
CA ASP A 27 1.44 3.58 -16.62
C ASP A 27 2.33 3.85 -15.39
N ALA A 28 1.75 3.85 -14.18
CA ALA A 28 2.54 3.92 -12.94
C ALA A 28 3.40 2.67 -12.74
N VAL A 29 2.85 1.48 -13.01
CA VAL A 29 3.59 0.22 -12.91
C VAL A 29 4.69 0.12 -13.96
N ALA A 30 4.41 0.53 -15.21
CA ALA A 30 5.40 0.55 -16.28
C ALA A 30 6.57 1.51 -15.95
N TRP A 31 6.25 2.71 -15.49
CA TRP A 31 7.28 3.67 -15.05
C TRP A 31 8.10 3.13 -13.87
N LEU A 32 7.43 2.52 -12.88
CA LEU A 32 8.09 1.89 -11.74
C LEU A 32 9.04 0.79 -12.18
N ALA A 33 8.60 -0.09 -13.08
CA ALA A 33 9.40 -1.19 -13.62
C ALA A 33 10.64 -0.68 -14.35
N GLU A 34 10.51 0.35 -15.18
CA GLU A 34 11.64 1.01 -15.85
C GLU A 34 12.60 1.63 -14.82
N ARG A 35 12.06 2.41 -13.88
CA ARG A 35 12.84 3.16 -12.89
C ARG A 35 13.63 2.26 -11.95
N LEU A 36 13.06 1.10 -11.57
CA LEU A 36 13.69 0.09 -10.72
C LEU A 36 14.42 -1.01 -11.52
N SER A 37 14.42 -0.94 -12.86
CA SER A 37 15.00 -1.95 -13.74
C SER A 37 14.49 -3.37 -13.46
N LEU A 38 13.16 -3.52 -13.32
CA LEU A 38 12.51 -4.80 -13.05
C LEU A 38 12.43 -5.62 -14.35
N VAL A 39 13.33 -6.56 -14.50
CA VAL A 39 13.45 -7.44 -15.67
C VAL A 39 13.78 -8.88 -15.22
N PRO A 40 13.63 -9.90 -16.08
CA PRO A 40 14.07 -11.25 -15.75
C PRO A 40 15.50 -11.31 -15.20
N GLY A 41 15.69 -12.07 -14.12
CA GLY A 41 16.95 -12.18 -13.41
C GLY A 41 17.17 -11.16 -12.28
N ARG A 42 16.29 -10.18 -12.12
CA ARG A 42 16.27 -9.25 -10.97
C ARG A 42 15.30 -9.73 -9.92
N THR A 43 15.55 -9.37 -8.68
CA THR A 43 14.67 -9.68 -7.54
C THR A 43 14.12 -8.38 -6.95
N VAL A 44 12.79 -8.28 -6.82
CA VAL A 44 12.12 -7.17 -6.13
C VAL A 44 11.49 -7.66 -4.83
N LEU A 45 11.70 -6.92 -3.76
CA LEU A 45 11.01 -7.08 -2.48
C LEU A 45 9.76 -6.19 -2.48
N ASP A 46 8.56 -6.76 -2.27
CA ASP A 46 7.32 -6.03 -1.96
C ASP A 46 7.09 -6.11 -0.45
N LEU A 47 7.32 -5.02 0.27
CA LEU A 47 7.36 -4.98 1.73
C LEU A 47 6.08 -4.39 2.30
N GLY A 48 5.40 -5.13 3.19
CA GLY A 48 4.04 -4.83 3.63
C GLY A 48 3.04 -5.08 2.49
N ALA A 49 3.21 -6.22 1.80
CA ALA A 49 2.53 -6.52 0.54
C ALA A 49 1.00 -6.68 0.65
N GLY A 50 0.48 -6.84 1.88
CA GLY A 50 -0.94 -7.02 2.13
C GLY A 50 -1.47 -8.26 1.41
N THR A 51 -2.53 -8.08 0.61
CA THR A 51 -3.14 -9.15 -0.21
C THR A 51 -2.44 -9.37 -1.56
N GLY A 52 -1.33 -8.66 -1.84
CA GLY A 52 -0.54 -8.81 -3.07
C GLY A 52 -1.03 -7.97 -4.26
N LYS A 53 -1.75 -6.88 -4.03
CA LYS A 53 -2.24 -6.02 -5.13
C LYS A 53 -1.13 -5.47 -6.02
N LEU A 54 -0.02 -5.02 -5.43
CA LEU A 54 1.15 -4.60 -6.20
C LEU A 54 1.95 -5.82 -6.67
N SER A 55 2.14 -6.81 -5.82
CA SER A 55 2.93 -8.02 -6.12
C SER A 55 2.51 -8.70 -7.43
N ARG A 56 1.17 -8.82 -7.71
CA ARG A 56 0.64 -9.37 -8.98
C ARG A 56 1.16 -8.62 -10.20
N LEU A 57 1.19 -7.29 -10.12
CA LEU A 57 1.63 -6.43 -11.22
C LEU A 57 3.16 -6.48 -11.37
N LEU A 58 3.90 -6.66 -10.27
CA LEU A 58 5.35 -6.83 -10.32
C LEU A 58 5.75 -8.16 -10.98
N VAL A 59 4.99 -9.24 -10.79
CA VAL A 59 5.24 -10.53 -11.48
C VAL A 59 5.20 -10.38 -13.00
N GLU A 60 4.33 -9.52 -13.53
CA GLU A 60 4.20 -9.28 -14.98
C GLU A 60 5.46 -8.66 -15.60
N THR A 61 6.35 -8.07 -14.80
CA THR A 61 7.65 -7.54 -15.26
C THR A 61 8.68 -8.63 -15.59
N GLY A 62 8.43 -9.86 -15.15
CA GLY A 62 9.36 -10.99 -15.24
C GLY A 62 10.43 -11.01 -14.15
N ALA A 63 10.49 -10.04 -13.25
CA ALA A 63 11.34 -10.07 -12.07
C ALA A 63 10.84 -11.13 -11.06
N ARG A 64 11.78 -11.71 -10.28
CA ARG A 64 11.43 -12.53 -9.12
C ARG A 64 10.83 -11.64 -8.03
N VAL A 65 9.60 -11.93 -7.60
CA VAL A 65 8.91 -11.18 -6.56
C VAL A 65 8.99 -11.94 -5.25
N VAL A 66 9.62 -11.33 -4.24
CA VAL A 66 9.58 -11.75 -2.84
C VAL A 66 8.71 -10.75 -2.09
N ALA A 67 7.66 -11.21 -1.42
CA ALA A 67 6.71 -10.36 -0.73
C ALA A 67 6.71 -10.66 0.77
N VAL A 68 6.83 -9.64 1.60
CA VAL A 68 6.86 -9.77 3.06
C VAL A 68 5.62 -9.13 3.66
N GLU A 69 4.85 -9.91 4.44
CA GLU A 69 3.62 -9.44 5.08
C GLU A 69 3.49 -10.03 6.50
N PRO A 70 3.37 -9.21 7.56
CA PRO A 70 3.26 -9.67 8.93
C PRO A 70 1.86 -10.22 9.28
N VAL A 71 0.77 -9.70 8.66
CA VAL A 71 -0.61 -10.07 9.01
C VAL A 71 -0.98 -11.37 8.30
N GLU A 72 -1.23 -12.43 9.07
CA GLU A 72 -1.46 -13.78 8.54
C GLU A 72 -2.65 -13.86 7.58
N GLU A 73 -3.76 -13.19 7.89
CA GLU A 73 -4.96 -13.19 7.04
C GLU A 73 -4.71 -12.53 5.67
N MET A 74 -3.93 -11.44 5.63
CA MET A 74 -3.47 -10.81 4.39
C MET A 74 -2.53 -11.73 3.64
N ARG A 75 -1.55 -12.32 4.34
CA ARG A 75 -0.54 -13.20 3.75
C ARG A 75 -1.17 -14.46 3.15
N ARG A 76 -2.22 -15.02 3.71
CA ARG A 76 -2.96 -16.15 3.10
C ARG A 76 -3.50 -15.82 1.71
N LEU A 77 -3.98 -14.60 1.48
CA LEU A 77 -4.39 -14.17 0.14
C LEU A 77 -3.17 -13.94 -0.76
N LEU A 78 -2.11 -13.35 -0.23
CA LEU A 78 -0.85 -13.16 -0.95
C LEU A 78 -0.26 -14.49 -1.43
N GLU A 79 -0.29 -15.55 -0.62
CA GLU A 79 0.18 -16.91 -0.94
C GLU A 79 -0.57 -17.55 -2.14
N THR A 80 -1.76 -17.05 -2.47
CA THR A 80 -2.51 -17.51 -3.66
C THR A 80 -2.03 -16.84 -4.96
N VAL A 81 -1.17 -15.84 -4.88
CA VAL A 81 -0.68 -15.11 -6.05
C VAL A 81 0.43 -15.90 -6.72
N THR A 82 0.15 -16.41 -7.91
CA THR A 82 1.13 -17.16 -8.70
C THR A 82 2.37 -16.31 -9.02
N GLY A 83 3.56 -16.87 -8.81
CA GLY A 83 4.84 -16.20 -9.11
C GLY A 83 5.36 -15.31 -7.98
N VAL A 84 4.69 -15.28 -6.83
CA VAL A 84 5.13 -14.55 -5.63
C VAL A 84 5.64 -15.53 -4.58
N GLU A 85 6.82 -15.25 -4.03
CA GLU A 85 7.34 -15.91 -2.82
C GLU A 85 6.89 -15.09 -1.60
N ALA A 86 5.88 -15.58 -0.89
CA ALA A 86 5.32 -14.90 0.29
C ALA A 86 6.04 -15.33 1.57
N LEU A 87 6.49 -14.37 2.37
CA LEU A 87 7.21 -14.58 3.63
C LEU A 87 6.50 -13.85 4.77
N ALA A 88 6.48 -14.49 5.94
CA ALA A 88 6.09 -13.83 7.19
C ALA A 88 7.25 -12.97 7.70
N GLY A 89 6.99 -11.68 7.98
CA GLY A 89 8.02 -10.79 8.50
C GLY A 89 7.51 -9.37 8.68
N ALA A 90 8.28 -8.56 9.38
CA ALA A 90 8.02 -7.14 9.58
C ALA A 90 9.09 -6.29 8.89
N ALA A 91 8.79 -5.03 8.62
CA ALA A 91 9.73 -4.10 7.99
C ALA A 91 10.97 -3.82 8.85
N GLU A 92 10.83 -3.94 10.18
CA GLU A 92 11.89 -3.74 11.15
C GLU A 92 12.79 -4.98 11.35
N ALA A 93 12.45 -6.12 10.70
CA ALA A 93 13.22 -7.38 10.73
C ALA A 93 12.87 -8.17 9.47
N ILE A 94 13.45 -7.76 8.34
CA ILE A 94 13.19 -8.37 7.03
C ILE A 94 13.86 -9.74 6.95
N PRO A 95 13.13 -10.85 6.68
CA PRO A 95 13.65 -12.20 6.70
C PRO A 95 14.44 -12.54 5.42
N LEU A 96 15.32 -11.64 5.01
CA LEU A 96 16.17 -11.78 3.82
C LEU A 96 17.64 -11.47 4.17
N PRO A 97 18.60 -12.10 3.47
CA PRO A 97 20.02 -11.80 3.63
C PRO A 97 20.37 -10.36 3.21
N ASP A 98 21.53 -9.89 3.66
CA ASP A 98 22.12 -8.62 3.21
C ASP A 98 22.33 -8.63 1.70
N ALA A 99 22.12 -7.49 1.05
CA ALA A 99 22.36 -7.27 -0.38
C ALA A 99 21.77 -8.39 -1.28
N SER A 100 20.53 -8.83 -0.97
CA SER A 100 19.88 -9.96 -1.65
C SER A 100 18.84 -9.53 -2.69
N VAL A 101 18.36 -8.27 -2.67
CA VAL A 101 17.35 -7.78 -3.59
C VAL A 101 17.82 -6.58 -4.41
N ASP A 102 17.29 -6.45 -5.61
CA ASP A 102 17.66 -5.42 -6.59
C ASP A 102 16.76 -4.19 -6.54
N ALA A 103 15.60 -4.30 -5.88
CA ALA A 103 14.67 -3.21 -5.63
C ALA A 103 13.80 -3.54 -4.42
N CYS A 104 13.24 -2.50 -3.79
CA CYS A 104 12.20 -2.63 -2.77
C CYS A 104 11.02 -1.75 -3.13
N THR A 105 9.80 -2.27 -3.00
CA THR A 105 8.55 -1.51 -3.14
C THR A 105 7.77 -1.57 -1.85
N ILE A 106 7.07 -0.48 -1.50
CA ILE A 106 6.18 -0.38 -0.35
C ILE A 106 4.92 0.34 -0.80
N ALA A 107 3.82 -0.37 -0.86
CA ALA A 107 2.56 0.19 -1.34
C ALA A 107 1.55 0.33 -0.20
N GLN A 108 1.12 1.55 0.12
CA GLN A 108 0.15 1.87 1.18
C GLN A 108 0.54 1.38 2.59
N ALA A 109 1.82 1.08 2.85
CA ALA A 109 2.20 0.41 4.09
C ALA A 109 3.20 1.19 4.97
N PHE A 110 4.03 2.07 4.41
CA PHE A 110 5.15 2.68 5.13
C PHE A 110 4.75 3.44 6.41
N HIS A 111 3.54 3.98 6.48
CA HIS A 111 3.03 4.68 7.67
C HIS A 111 2.74 3.75 8.88
N TRP A 112 2.85 2.44 8.70
CA TRP A 112 2.76 1.44 9.76
C TRP A 112 4.12 1.07 10.35
N PHE A 113 5.22 1.46 9.72
CA PHE A 113 6.57 1.06 10.07
C PHE A 113 7.19 2.02 11.10
N GLU A 114 8.17 1.52 11.86
CA GLU A 114 9.11 2.38 12.57
C GLU A 114 10.16 2.86 11.55
N PRO A 115 10.12 4.14 11.12
CA PRO A 115 10.76 4.53 9.87
C PRO A 115 12.26 4.33 9.84
N VAL A 116 12.96 4.74 10.91
CA VAL A 116 14.44 4.67 10.96
C VAL A 116 14.91 3.21 10.94
N VAL A 117 14.23 2.35 11.71
CA VAL A 117 14.57 0.92 11.78
C VAL A 117 14.24 0.21 10.48
N ALA A 118 13.06 0.50 9.92
CA ALA A 118 12.64 -0.09 8.63
C ALA A 118 13.56 0.35 7.49
N LEU A 119 13.95 1.63 7.42
CA LEU A 119 14.87 2.14 6.39
C LEU A 119 16.26 1.52 6.52
N ALA A 120 16.75 1.25 7.74
CA ALA A 120 18.00 0.53 7.96
C ALA A 120 17.94 -0.91 7.44
N GLU A 121 16.85 -1.64 7.71
CA GLU A 121 16.62 -2.99 7.21
C GLU A 121 16.47 -3.04 5.69
N ILE A 122 15.72 -2.10 5.11
CA ILE A 122 15.58 -1.96 3.66
C ILE A 122 16.96 -1.69 3.03
N HIS A 123 17.74 -0.78 3.61
CA HIS A 123 19.11 -0.51 3.16
C HIS A 123 20.00 -1.75 3.25
N ARG A 124 19.88 -2.53 4.31
CA ARG A 124 20.64 -3.79 4.50
C ARG A 124 20.36 -4.80 3.39
N VAL A 125 19.09 -5.05 3.07
CA VAL A 125 18.70 -6.08 2.09
C VAL A 125 18.87 -5.64 0.63
N LEU A 126 18.83 -4.34 0.34
CA LEU A 126 19.07 -3.81 -1.00
C LEU A 126 20.53 -3.96 -1.40
N ARG A 127 20.79 -4.35 -2.64
CA ARG A 127 22.14 -4.31 -3.24
C ARG A 127 22.64 -2.88 -3.42
N PRO A 128 23.94 -2.62 -3.43
CA PRO A 128 24.48 -1.33 -3.84
C PRO A 128 23.97 -0.92 -5.22
N GLY A 129 23.59 0.35 -5.37
CA GLY A 129 23.01 0.89 -6.61
C GLY A 129 21.54 0.57 -6.85
N SER A 130 20.87 -0.07 -5.91
CA SER A 130 19.44 -0.38 -5.95
C SER A 130 18.58 0.79 -5.44
N ALA A 131 17.26 0.70 -5.61
CA ALA A 131 16.32 1.74 -5.21
C ALA A 131 15.15 1.20 -4.40
N LEU A 132 14.59 2.12 -3.59
CA LEU A 132 13.33 1.98 -2.86
C LEU A 132 12.25 2.81 -3.56
N ALA A 133 11.05 2.24 -3.71
CA ALA A 133 9.87 2.97 -4.16
C ALA A 133 8.73 2.87 -3.14
N LEU A 134 8.08 4.01 -2.86
CA LEU A 134 6.88 4.08 -2.05
C LEU A 134 5.70 4.47 -2.95
N LEU A 135 4.55 3.84 -2.74
CA LEU A 135 3.35 4.10 -3.55
C LEU A 135 2.15 4.41 -2.66
N TRP A 136 1.40 5.48 -3.02
CA TRP A 136 0.11 5.80 -2.42
C TRP A 136 -0.94 6.10 -3.47
N ASN A 137 -2.15 5.57 -3.28
CA ASN A 137 -3.35 6.01 -3.97
C ASN A 137 -4.06 7.03 -3.07
N ARG A 138 -3.98 8.31 -3.42
CA ARG A 138 -4.71 9.38 -2.75
C ARG A 138 -6.01 9.65 -3.49
N LEU A 139 -7.10 9.85 -2.74
CA LEU A 139 -8.37 10.27 -3.32
C LEU A 139 -8.21 11.66 -3.97
N ASP A 140 -8.68 11.79 -5.20
CA ASP A 140 -8.67 13.06 -5.95
C ASP A 140 -9.96 13.85 -5.63
N GLU A 141 -9.88 14.70 -4.63
CA GLU A 141 -11.01 15.52 -4.16
C GLU A 141 -11.42 16.64 -5.13
N ALA A 142 -10.72 16.81 -6.25
CA ALA A 142 -11.18 17.67 -7.33
C ALA A 142 -12.40 17.07 -8.06
N ASP A 143 -12.61 15.76 -7.96
CA ASP A 143 -13.81 15.08 -8.45
C ASP A 143 -14.94 15.14 -7.41
N PRO A 144 -16.14 15.64 -7.76
CA PRO A 144 -17.23 15.85 -6.80
C PRO A 144 -17.69 14.57 -6.07
N LEU A 145 -17.72 13.41 -6.75
CA LEU A 145 -18.11 12.16 -6.12
C LEU A 145 -17.04 11.67 -5.14
N THR A 146 -15.78 11.79 -5.54
CA THR A 146 -14.64 11.44 -4.68
C THR A 146 -14.58 12.35 -3.44
N ALA A 147 -14.89 13.65 -3.58
CA ALA A 147 -15.03 14.57 -2.46
C ALA A 147 -16.17 14.15 -1.52
N ALA A 148 -17.35 13.79 -2.05
CA ALA A 148 -18.45 13.30 -1.24
C ALA A 148 -18.13 12.00 -0.49
N PHE A 149 -17.39 11.08 -1.11
CA PHE A 149 -16.88 9.88 -0.43
C PHE A 149 -15.92 10.25 0.71
N THR A 150 -14.99 11.20 0.46
CA THR A 150 -14.04 11.68 1.47
C THR A 150 -14.76 12.36 2.64
N GLU A 151 -15.85 13.11 2.39
CA GLU A 151 -16.66 13.70 3.44
C GLU A 151 -17.33 12.65 4.33
N VAL A 152 -17.87 11.57 3.75
CA VAL A 152 -18.40 10.44 4.53
C VAL A 152 -17.30 9.85 5.39
N LEU A 153 -16.13 9.55 4.79
CA LEU A 153 -14.98 9.00 5.50
C LEU A 153 -14.53 9.92 6.66
N ALA A 154 -14.45 11.23 6.43
CA ALA A 154 -14.00 12.22 7.42
C ALA A 154 -14.91 12.29 8.63
N ARG A 155 -16.25 12.18 8.44
CA ARG A 155 -17.24 12.18 9.55
C ARG A 155 -17.02 11.03 10.55
N TYR A 156 -16.49 9.90 10.07
CA TYR A 156 -16.33 8.70 10.86
C TYR A 156 -14.86 8.41 11.23
N ARG A 157 -13.91 9.18 10.72
CA ARG A 157 -12.53 9.10 11.20
C ARG A 157 -12.50 9.60 12.66
N ALA A 158 -12.37 8.67 13.60
CA ALA A 158 -11.95 9.01 14.94
C ALA A 158 -10.63 9.79 14.85
N HIS A 159 -10.43 10.81 15.68
CA HIS A 159 -9.40 11.86 15.70
C HIS A 159 -7.92 11.39 15.69
N ALA A 160 -7.56 10.39 14.97
CA ALA A 160 -6.23 9.78 14.96
C ALA A 160 -5.72 9.39 13.58
N SER A 161 -5.80 10.26 12.61
CA SER A 161 -4.70 10.32 11.67
C SER A 161 -3.72 11.36 12.22
N VAL A 162 -2.86 10.98 13.13
CA VAL A 162 -1.58 11.65 13.26
C VAL A 162 -0.99 11.55 11.86
N GLY A 163 -1.04 12.65 11.12
CA GLY A 163 -0.33 12.80 9.86
C GLY A 163 1.13 12.66 10.18
N TYR A 164 1.58 11.40 10.30
CA TYR A 164 2.99 11.12 10.37
C TYR A 164 3.54 11.57 9.02
N ALA A 165 4.33 12.63 9.04
CA ALA A 165 5.10 13.02 7.87
C ALA A 165 6.13 11.91 7.63
N TRP A 166 5.70 10.86 6.92
CA TRP A 166 6.53 9.69 6.58
C TRP A 166 7.89 10.13 5.98
N SER A 167 7.94 11.30 5.34
CA SER A 167 9.16 11.93 4.82
C SER A 167 10.17 12.30 5.91
N GLU A 168 9.72 12.64 7.14
CA GLU A 168 10.65 12.97 8.24
C GLU A 168 11.56 11.80 8.60
N GLY A 169 11.11 10.55 8.37
CA GLY A 169 11.92 9.36 8.56
C GLY A 169 13.07 9.26 7.57
N PHE A 170 12.84 9.68 6.33
CA PHE A 170 13.88 9.73 5.29
C PHE A 170 14.93 10.79 5.60
N ASP A 171 14.52 11.97 6.08
CA ASP A 171 15.43 13.07 6.40
C ASP A 171 16.36 12.74 7.57
N ARG A 172 15.91 11.87 8.48
CA ARG A 172 16.68 11.41 9.65
C ARG A 172 17.63 10.25 9.35
N ALA A 173 17.29 9.44 8.35
CA ALA A 173 18.02 8.22 8.02
C ALA A 173 18.83 8.42 6.74
N ASP A 174 20.03 8.90 6.79
CA ASP A 174 20.90 9.20 5.62
C ASP A 174 21.26 7.97 4.73
N PHE A 175 20.30 7.02 4.60
CA PHE A 175 20.46 5.78 3.83
C PHE A 175 20.13 5.93 2.35
N PHE A 176 19.37 6.97 1.98
CA PHE A 176 18.81 7.13 0.65
C PHE A 176 19.05 8.53 0.08
N THR A 177 19.02 8.64 -1.26
CA THR A 177 19.10 9.94 -1.96
C THR A 177 17.82 10.76 -1.78
N PRO A 178 17.81 12.05 -2.18
CA PRO A 178 16.56 12.81 -2.26
C PRO A 178 15.50 12.08 -3.10
N ILE A 179 14.25 12.23 -2.69
CA ILE A 179 13.10 11.52 -3.29
C ILE A 179 12.72 12.17 -4.63
N GLU A 180 12.55 11.33 -5.66
CA GLU A 180 11.89 11.66 -6.92
C GLU A 180 10.40 11.30 -6.79
N LEU A 181 9.50 12.24 -7.11
CA LEU A 181 8.04 12.02 -7.11
C LEU A 181 7.51 12.04 -8.54
N ARG A 182 6.67 11.05 -8.86
CA ARG A 182 5.82 11.09 -10.04
C ARG A 182 4.38 10.72 -9.69
N THR A 183 3.42 11.40 -10.31
CA THR A 183 1.98 11.22 -10.06
C THR A 183 1.29 10.74 -11.32
N PHE A 184 0.35 9.80 -11.15
CA PHE A 184 -0.43 9.18 -12.20
C PHE A 184 -1.92 9.23 -11.85
N ALA A 185 -2.78 9.46 -12.85
CA ALA A 185 -4.21 9.34 -12.66
C ALA A 185 -4.60 7.87 -12.46
N ASN A 186 -5.52 7.61 -11.54
CA ASN A 186 -6.05 6.27 -11.30
C ASN A 186 -7.56 6.34 -11.08
N VAL A 187 -8.26 5.30 -11.44
CA VAL A 187 -9.72 5.21 -11.30
C VAL A 187 -10.13 3.85 -10.75
N GLN A 188 -11.25 3.84 -10.05
CA GLN A 188 -11.86 2.62 -9.55
C GLN A 188 -13.36 2.66 -9.81
N GLU A 189 -13.88 1.70 -10.58
CA GLU A 189 -15.31 1.51 -10.77
C GLU A 189 -15.88 0.72 -9.60
N LEU A 190 -16.96 1.22 -9.01
CA LEU A 190 -17.59 0.67 -7.82
C LEU A 190 -19.11 0.69 -7.95
N ASP A 191 -19.74 -0.36 -7.45
CA ASP A 191 -21.19 -0.40 -7.17
C ASP A 191 -21.46 -0.16 -5.68
N ALA A 192 -22.70 -0.31 -5.25
CA ALA A 192 -23.11 -0.06 -3.87
C ALA A 192 -22.41 -0.98 -2.85
N GLU A 193 -22.04 -2.20 -3.23
CA GLU A 193 -21.39 -3.14 -2.31
C GLU A 193 -19.87 -2.89 -2.28
N THR A 194 -19.25 -2.71 -3.42
CA THR A 194 -17.80 -2.49 -3.50
C THR A 194 -17.38 -1.10 -2.97
N ILE A 195 -18.23 -0.06 -3.08
CA ILE A 195 -17.96 1.23 -2.42
C ILE A 195 -18.09 1.10 -0.89
N ALA A 196 -18.98 0.23 -0.41
CA ALA A 196 -19.07 -0.07 1.02
C ALA A 196 -17.83 -0.86 1.50
N ASP A 197 -17.35 -1.85 0.72
CA ASP A 197 -16.09 -2.55 0.99
C ASP A 197 -14.92 -1.58 0.97
N ARG A 198 -14.90 -0.62 0.03
CA ARG A 198 -13.88 0.44 -0.01
C ARG A 198 -13.83 1.26 1.28
N LEU A 199 -15.00 1.67 1.79
CA LEU A 199 -15.07 2.39 3.07
C LEU A 199 -14.68 1.47 4.24
N ALA A 200 -15.21 0.24 4.29
CA ALA A 200 -14.95 -0.73 5.36
C ALA A 200 -13.47 -1.13 5.46
N SER A 201 -12.72 -1.04 4.35
CA SER A 201 -11.28 -1.33 4.31
C SER A 201 -10.40 -0.25 4.97
N GLU A 202 -10.97 0.89 5.36
CA GLU A 202 -10.26 1.90 6.15
C GLU A 202 -10.15 1.45 7.61
N SER A 203 -8.92 1.43 8.16
CA SER A 203 -8.67 0.98 9.54
C SER A 203 -9.47 1.77 10.57
N SER A 204 -9.68 3.07 10.34
CA SER A 204 -10.50 3.94 11.20
C SER A 204 -11.98 3.52 11.22
N ILE A 205 -12.50 2.98 10.13
CA ILE A 205 -13.88 2.49 10.02
C ILE A 205 -14.02 1.09 10.62
N ALA A 206 -12.99 0.26 10.48
CA ALA A 206 -12.98 -1.11 11.00
C ALA A 206 -13.15 -1.16 12.53
N VAL A 207 -12.61 -0.17 13.24
CA VAL A 207 -12.64 -0.10 14.72
C VAL A 207 -13.85 0.65 15.29
N LEU A 208 -14.76 1.16 14.45
CA LEU A 208 -15.96 1.86 14.91
C LEU A 208 -16.92 0.93 15.65
N PRO A 209 -17.70 1.46 16.62
CA PRO A 209 -18.87 0.78 17.18
C PRO A 209 -19.82 0.33 16.06
N ALA A 210 -20.41 -0.87 16.22
CA ALA A 210 -21.20 -1.53 15.17
C ALA A 210 -22.29 -0.63 14.55
N GLU A 211 -22.98 0.20 15.36
CA GLU A 211 -24.02 1.11 14.85
C GLU A 211 -23.44 2.23 13.98
N GLN A 212 -22.36 2.86 14.42
CA GLN A 212 -21.70 3.91 13.65
C GLN A 212 -21.13 3.36 12.32
N ARG A 213 -20.55 2.15 12.37
CA ARG A 213 -20.09 1.45 11.17
C ARG A 213 -21.25 1.18 10.20
N ARG A 214 -22.38 0.65 10.69
CA ARG A 214 -23.57 0.44 9.85
C ARG A 214 -24.08 1.74 9.22
N GLN A 215 -24.09 2.83 9.99
CA GLN A 215 -24.52 4.15 9.48
C GLN A 215 -23.56 4.63 8.37
N ALA A 216 -22.25 4.59 8.57
CA ALA A 216 -21.26 4.97 7.57
C ALA A 216 -21.41 4.17 6.26
N LEU A 217 -21.64 2.85 6.37
CA LEU A 217 -21.87 1.98 5.22
C LEU A 217 -23.18 2.28 4.48
N ARG A 218 -24.25 2.69 5.19
CA ARG A 218 -25.49 3.14 4.54
C ARG A 218 -25.26 4.43 3.76
N GLU A 219 -24.58 5.40 4.36
CA GLU A 219 -24.32 6.69 3.72
C GLU A 219 -23.47 6.54 2.46
N VAL A 220 -22.41 5.74 2.50
CA VAL A 220 -21.56 5.56 1.33
C VAL A 220 -22.26 4.77 0.21
N ARG A 221 -23.11 3.78 0.53
CA ARG A 221 -23.92 3.07 -0.48
C ARG A 221 -24.87 4.01 -1.23
N ALA A 222 -25.38 5.02 -0.55
CA ALA A 222 -26.26 6.02 -1.18
C ALA A 222 -25.54 6.88 -2.23
N LEU A 223 -24.23 6.96 -2.20
CA LEU A 223 -23.42 7.63 -3.24
C LEU A 223 -23.37 6.84 -4.56
N ALA A 224 -23.59 5.51 -4.51
CA ALA A 224 -23.45 4.61 -5.65
C ALA A 224 -24.76 3.85 -5.95
N PRO A 225 -25.87 4.54 -6.31
CA PRO A 225 -27.13 3.86 -6.71
C PRO A 225 -26.98 3.06 -8.01
N LYS A 226 -25.93 3.32 -8.76
CA LYS A 226 -25.45 2.61 -9.95
C LYS A 226 -23.93 2.51 -9.85
N THR A 227 -23.28 1.91 -10.84
CA THR A 227 -21.80 1.95 -10.96
C THR A 227 -21.32 3.39 -11.02
N VAL A 228 -20.36 3.71 -10.19
CA VAL A 228 -19.71 5.02 -10.07
C VAL A 228 -18.21 4.86 -10.19
N VAL A 229 -17.51 5.97 -10.42
CA VAL A 229 -16.04 6.00 -10.55
C VAL A 229 -15.49 6.90 -9.45
N LEU A 230 -14.69 6.33 -8.55
CA LEU A 230 -13.81 7.11 -7.68
C LEU A 230 -12.49 7.39 -8.39
N ARG A 231 -12.02 8.63 -8.26
CA ARG A 231 -10.75 9.08 -8.85
C ARG A 231 -9.66 9.14 -7.80
N TYR A 232 -8.46 8.76 -8.21
CA TYR A 232 -7.27 8.77 -7.36
C TYR A 232 -6.10 9.40 -8.11
N LEU A 233 -5.15 9.88 -7.34
CA LEU A 233 -3.80 10.19 -7.76
C LEU A 233 -2.87 9.13 -7.17
N THR A 234 -2.28 8.30 -8.02
CA THR A 234 -1.23 7.36 -7.61
C THR A 234 0.10 8.11 -7.57
N GLU A 235 0.61 8.33 -6.38
CA GLU A 235 1.91 8.96 -6.15
C GLU A 235 2.97 7.87 -6.00
N VAL A 236 4.03 7.95 -6.79
CA VAL A 236 5.18 7.03 -6.73
C VAL A 236 6.43 7.84 -6.38
N TYR A 237 7.01 7.51 -5.25
CA TYR A 237 8.19 8.15 -4.68
C TYR A 237 9.36 7.19 -4.81
N VAL A 238 10.44 7.59 -5.47
CA VAL A 238 11.63 6.73 -5.65
C VAL A 238 12.86 7.38 -5.06
N SER A 239 13.67 6.60 -4.38
CA SER A 239 14.96 7.02 -3.82
C SER A 239 15.98 5.91 -3.98
N ASN A 240 17.23 6.27 -4.31
CA ASN A 240 18.29 5.29 -4.50
C ASN A 240 19.02 5.03 -3.16
N ARG A 241 19.44 3.77 -2.96
CA ARG A 241 20.30 3.39 -1.84
C ARG A 241 21.63 4.13 -1.95
N ARG A 242 22.05 4.80 -0.88
CA ARG A 242 23.41 5.34 -0.76
C ARG A 242 24.43 4.21 -0.51
N ALA A 243 25.66 4.49 -0.78
CA ALA A 243 26.78 3.54 -0.58
C ALA A 243 26.94 3.13 0.88
#